data_ee900214772d045a10212c8ff67a5a70
#
_entry.id   ee900214772d045a10212c8ff67a5a70
#
_cell.length_a   1.000
_cell.length_b   1.000
_cell.length_c   1.000
_cell.angle_alpha   90.00
_cell.angle_beta   90.00
_cell.angle_gamma   90.00
#
_symmetry.space_group_name_H-M   'P 1'
#
loop_
_entity.id
_entity.type
_entity.pdbx_description
1 polymer ?
#
loop_
_entity_poly.entity_id
_entity_poly.type
_entity_poly.pdbx_seq_one_letter_code
_entity_poly.pdbx_strand_id
1 'polypeptide(L)'
;MSDDTTTPPPEDPPPRSTVGYPGRYADGMSAAIHEVWVQFGGDGPRLMDSTGLELAAWLYDDMRLVENPVAGRPVRLLNLTQDMARLEISGEEPLEILRRLAPDIAKTGARDPAQWRRAAMWTVALGLLFGGIWWGLSSAAPLIAAMTPIEVEESIGKSTVEQVTMLFGGFSGIDELTCRRRDGVRALDAMTEQLTAVDDSPYEFKIRVLDIDIPNAFAAPGGYIVIFRGLIDLAESPDEVAGVLAHEMGHVTHQHSMTHLIRTIGFQTLIVPLISGGAMAADVLSEVGQAALQASYTRDMEEDADRVAVALMNSAGLKAATFTDLLFRIEQKYGSPPDGDETEAGDEAGDETDDGSFSIPNIMASHPSTPDRARMVRELAAPGGETGLDEAQWQALRSICGSRNNRN
;
A
#
# COMPACT_ATOMS: atom_id res chain seq x y z
N MET A 1 58.30 59.63 2.80
CA MET A 1 58.31 58.20 2.55
C MET A 1 57.16 57.99 1.62
N SER A 2 57.49 57.91 0.33
CA SER A 2 56.55 57.84 -0.76
C SER A 2 56.19 56.35 -1.02
N ASP A 3 54.93 56.02 -0.91
CA ASP A 3 54.40 54.68 -1.16
C ASP A 3 54.07 54.64 -2.64
N ASP A 4 54.91 53.95 -3.43
CA ASP A 4 54.81 53.82 -4.90
C ASP A 4 54.16 52.44 -5.17
N THR A 5 52.84 52.40 -5.14
CA THR A 5 52.07 51.24 -5.60
C THR A 5 51.81 51.34 -7.09
N THR A 6 52.82 50.94 -7.89
CA THR A 6 52.66 50.73 -9.32
C THR A 6 51.86 49.48 -9.57
N THR A 7 50.57 49.67 -9.95
CA THR A 7 49.73 48.61 -10.53
C THR A 7 50.36 48.16 -11.85
N PRO A 8 50.60 46.88 -12.12
CA PRO A 8 51.09 46.43 -13.41
C PRO A 8 50.08 46.76 -14.51
N PRO A 9 50.53 47.07 -15.71
CA PRO A 9 49.62 47.32 -16.84
C PRO A 9 48.80 46.07 -17.13
N PRO A 10 47.57 46.27 -17.63
CA PRO A 10 46.69 45.14 -18.03
C PRO A 10 47.41 44.31 -19.07
N GLU A 11 47.45 42.99 -18.87
CA GLU A 11 47.99 42.04 -19.85
C GLU A 11 47.20 42.18 -21.16
N ASP A 12 47.91 42.26 -22.27
CA ASP A 12 47.35 42.32 -23.60
C ASP A 12 46.45 41.08 -23.83
N PRO A 13 45.30 41.26 -24.45
CA PRO A 13 44.40 40.13 -24.70
C PRO A 13 45.12 39.13 -25.65
N PRO A 14 44.99 37.80 -25.42
CA PRO A 14 45.64 36.80 -26.22
C PRO A 14 45.29 36.94 -27.69
N PRO A 15 46.21 36.65 -28.62
CA PRO A 15 46.02 36.84 -30.06
C PRO A 15 44.83 36.06 -30.55
N ARG A 16 43.94 36.71 -31.35
CA ARG A 16 42.80 36.06 -31.98
C ARG A 16 43.29 34.99 -32.95
N SER A 17 42.92 33.73 -32.71
CA SER A 17 43.14 32.65 -33.67
C SER A 17 42.33 32.93 -34.91
N THR A 18 42.96 33.06 -36.06
CA THR A 18 42.29 33.19 -37.34
C THR A 18 41.86 31.85 -37.93
N VAL A 19 42.15 30.77 -37.26
CA VAL A 19 41.79 29.40 -37.65
C VAL A 19 40.40 29.11 -37.12
N GLY A 20 39.43 28.83 -38.01
CA GLY A 20 38.10 28.39 -37.66
C GLY A 20 38.00 26.86 -37.70
N TYR A 21 37.25 26.30 -36.76
CA TYR A 21 36.97 24.85 -36.70
C TYR A 21 35.54 24.56 -37.12
N PRO A 22 35.28 23.52 -37.93
CA PRO A 22 33.92 23.18 -38.33
C PRO A 22 33.11 22.66 -37.12
N GLY A 23 31.89 23.16 -37.02
CA GLY A 23 30.97 22.79 -35.91
C GLY A 23 29.53 22.83 -36.34
N ARG A 24 28.68 22.34 -35.44
CA ARG A 24 27.19 22.36 -35.58
C ARG A 24 26.61 23.10 -34.39
N TYR A 25 25.79 24.07 -34.65
CA TYR A 25 25.15 24.90 -33.62
C TYR A 25 23.63 24.76 -33.65
N ALA A 26 23.05 24.49 -32.52
CA ALA A 26 21.60 24.58 -32.26
C ALA A 26 21.37 25.68 -31.23
N ASP A 27 20.46 26.60 -31.55
CA ASP A 27 20.15 27.79 -30.73
C ASP A 27 19.26 27.49 -29.53
N GLY A 28 18.66 26.29 -29.48
CA GLY A 28 17.72 25.85 -28.43
C GLY A 28 16.33 26.48 -28.52
N MET A 29 16.10 27.39 -29.48
CA MET A 29 14.81 28.06 -29.70
C MET A 29 14.08 27.50 -30.93
N SER A 30 14.82 26.95 -31.86
CA SER A 30 14.30 26.32 -33.08
C SER A 30 14.83 24.89 -33.23
N ALA A 31 14.21 24.11 -34.12
CA ALA A 31 14.72 22.79 -34.48
C ALA A 31 15.88 22.84 -35.52
N ALA A 32 16.33 24.04 -35.87
CA ALA A 32 17.36 24.25 -36.88
C ALA A 32 18.75 23.94 -36.32
N ILE A 33 19.56 23.25 -37.12
CA ILE A 33 20.98 23.03 -36.84
C ILE A 33 21.77 23.81 -37.91
N HIS A 34 22.61 24.68 -37.43
CA HIS A 34 23.43 25.53 -38.31
C HIS A 34 24.85 24.95 -38.40
N GLU A 35 25.34 24.77 -39.63
CA GLU A 35 26.77 24.49 -39.83
C GLU A 35 27.54 25.78 -39.61
N VAL A 36 28.50 25.79 -38.72
CA VAL A 36 29.24 26.97 -38.29
C VAL A 36 30.75 26.77 -38.31
N TRP A 37 31.47 27.87 -38.43
CA TRP A 37 32.89 27.94 -38.20
C TRP A 37 33.14 28.57 -36.82
N VAL A 38 33.77 27.80 -35.93
CA VAL A 38 34.04 28.22 -34.54
C VAL A 38 35.43 28.88 -34.50
N GLN A 39 35.47 30.15 -34.16
CA GLN A 39 36.71 30.91 -33.96
C GLN A 39 36.90 31.19 -32.47
N PHE A 40 38.01 30.70 -31.92
CA PHE A 40 38.34 30.94 -30.49
C PHE A 40 38.95 32.33 -30.33
N GLY A 41 38.30 33.20 -29.55
CA GLY A 41 38.73 34.56 -29.22
C GLY A 41 39.12 34.68 -27.74
N GLY A 42 39.51 35.90 -27.30
CA GLY A 42 39.93 36.18 -25.95
C GLY A 42 38.86 35.91 -24.88
N ASP A 43 37.61 36.30 -25.17
CA ASP A 43 36.48 36.20 -24.20
C ASP A 43 35.62 34.95 -24.41
N GLY A 44 35.77 34.30 -25.58
CA GLY A 44 34.96 33.12 -25.90
C GLY A 44 34.93 32.82 -27.40
N PRO A 45 34.36 31.68 -27.80
CA PRO A 45 34.21 31.32 -29.21
C PRO A 45 33.13 32.14 -29.88
N ARG A 46 33.39 32.54 -31.14
CA ARG A 46 32.44 33.15 -32.08
C ARG A 46 32.03 32.12 -33.10
N LEU A 47 30.76 32.01 -33.35
CA LEU A 47 30.15 31.09 -34.29
C LEU A 47 29.77 31.82 -35.56
N MET A 48 30.50 31.53 -36.63
CA MET A 48 30.33 32.20 -37.94
C MET A 48 29.63 31.27 -38.89
N ASP A 49 28.73 31.79 -39.73
CA ASP A 49 28.15 31.04 -40.84
C ASP A 49 29.12 30.92 -42.01
N SER A 50 28.71 30.24 -43.10
CA SER A 50 29.52 30.07 -44.33
C SER A 50 29.78 31.41 -45.08
N THR A 51 29.04 32.49 -44.78
CA THR A 51 29.20 33.82 -45.35
C THR A 51 30.11 34.70 -44.51
N GLY A 52 30.50 34.26 -43.32
CA GLY A 52 31.29 35.02 -42.36
C GLY A 52 30.46 35.92 -41.44
N LEU A 53 29.15 35.74 -41.41
CA LEU A 53 28.27 36.42 -40.47
C LEU A 53 28.32 35.69 -39.10
N GLU A 54 28.45 36.47 -38.04
CA GLU A 54 28.42 35.97 -36.67
C GLU A 54 26.96 35.60 -36.29
N LEU A 55 26.74 34.30 -36.00
CA LEU A 55 25.45 33.79 -35.55
C LEU A 55 25.30 33.85 -34.04
N ALA A 56 26.38 33.60 -33.31
CA ALA A 56 26.40 33.65 -31.88
C ALA A 56 27.84 33.84 -31.32
N ALA A 57 27.94 34.41 -30.15
CA ALA A 57 29.17 34.48 -29.37
C ALA A 57 28.90 33.93 -27.95
N TRP A 58 29.72 33.06 -27.47
CA TRP A 58 29.64 32.48 -26.13
C TRP A 58 30.79 32.96 -25.26
N LEU A 59 30.59 33.01 -23.94
CA LEU A 59 31.66 33.26 -23.02
C LEU A 59 32.20 31.93 -22.49
N TYR A 60 33.52 31.84 -22.26
CA TYR A 60 34.13 30.60 -21.72
C TYR A 60 33.56 30.20 -20.36
N ASP A 61 33.22 31.15 -19.52
CA ASP A 61 32.65 30.91 -18.20
C ASP A 61 31.26 30.25 -18.26
N ASP A 62 30.51 30.54 -19.33
CA ASP A 62 29.18 30.00 -19.56
C ASP A 62 29.16 28.63 -20.24
N MET A 63 30.34 28.13 -20.66
CA MET A 63 30.44 26.89 -21.42
C MET A 63 30.71 25.69 -20.51
N ARG A 64 30.08 24.58 -20.79
CA ARG A 64 30.34 23.30 -20.14
C ARG A 64 30.32 22.14 -21.12
N LEU A 65 31.13 21.13 -20.84
CA LEU A 65 31.07 19.87 -21.59
C LEU A 65 29.78 19.12 -21.27
N VAL A 66 29.10 18.63 -22.29
CA VAL A 66 27.91 17.76 -22.11
C VAL A 66 28.33 16.40 -21.56
N GLU A 67 29.45 15.88 -22.03
CA GLU A 67 30.02 14.58 -21.66
C GLU A 67 31.55 14.61 -21.66
N ASN A 68 32.18 13.61 -21.08
CA ASN A 68 33.64 13.50 -21.18
C ASN A 68 34.06 13.26 -22.63
N PRO A 69 34.99 14.07 -23.16
CA PRO A 69 35.42 13.94 -24.53
C PRO A 69 36.07 12.56 -24.79
N VAL A 70 35.67 11.96 -25.90
CA VAL A 70 36.24 10.68 -26.39
C VAL A 70 37.01 10.97 -27.67
N ALA A 71 38.22 10.42 -27.77
CA ALA A 71 39.06 10.56 -28.97
C ALA A 71 38.28 10.16 -30.23
N GLY A 72 38.36 10.99 -31.28
CA GLY A 72 37.67 10.78 -32.55
C GLY A 72 36.18 11.12 -32.59
N ARG A 73 35.61 11.64 -31.49
CA ARG A 73 34.24 12.16 -31.47
C ARG A 73 34.22 13.68 -31.36
N PRO A 74 33.18 14.37 -31.91
CA PRO A 74 33.01 15.80 -31.73
C PRO A 74 32.93 16.18 -30.25
N VAL A 75 33.48 17.33 -29.88
CA VAL A 75 33.34 17.93 -28.56
C VAL A 75 31.97 18.57 -28.49
N ARG A 76 31.16 18.14 -27.49
CA ARG A 76 29.81 18.67 -27.27
C ARG A 76 29.80 19.63 -26.10
N LEU A 77 29.29 20.81 -26.35
CA LEU A 77 29.24 21.92 -25.42
C LEU A 77 27.80 22.40 -25.21
N LEU A 78 27.50 22.82 -23.99
CA LEU A 78 26.28 23.54 -23.66
C LEU A 78 26.61 24.94 -23.17
N ASN A 79 25.66 25.85 -23.31
CA ASN A 79 25.75 27.19 -22.73
C ASN A 79 24.84 27.24 -21.48
N LEU A 80 25.35 27.72 -20.35
CA LEU A 80 24.64 27.81 -19.08
C LEU A 80 23.61 28.97 -19.06
N THR A 81 23.83 30.01 -19.87
CA THR A 81 22.96 31.20 -19.91
C THR A 81 21.92 31.11 -21.02
N GLN A 82 22.12 30.24 -22.01
CA GLN A 82 21.18 29.97 -23.11
C GLN A 82 20.66 28.54 -22.99
N ASP A 83 19.55 28.39 -22.33
CA ASP A 83 18.95 27.07 -22.07
C ASP A 83 18.72 26.34 -23.39
N MET A 84 19.10 25.06 -23.47
CA MET A 84 19.02 24.21 -24.66
C MET A 84 19.99 24.52 -25.80
N ALA A 85 20.76 25.61 -25.80
CA ALA A 85 21.77 25.87 -26.86
C ALA A 85 22.89 24.81 -26.78
N ARG A 86 23.27 24.29 -27.95
CA ARG A 86 24.28 23.22 -28.07
C ARG A 86 25.26 23.54 -29.19
N LEU A 87 26.52 23.25 -28.94
CA LEU A 87 27.59 23.37 -29.92
C LEU A 87 28.37 22.09 -30.02
N GLU A 88 28.49 21.52 -31.19
CA GLU A 88 29.36 20.40 -31.50
C GLU A 88 30.54 20.90 -32.32
N ILE A 89 31.79 20.60 -31.92
CA ILE A 89 32.97 21.02 -32.65
C ILE A 89 33.75 19.74 -33.00
N SER A 90 34.12 19.61 -34.30
CA SER A 90 34.87 18.47 -34.81
C SER A 90 36.36 18.69 -34.70
N GLY A 91 37.10 17.63 -34.31
CA GLY A 91 38.57 17.65 -34.22
C GLY A 91 39.09 17.54 -32.79
N GLU A 92 40.38 17.16 -32.68
CA GLU A 92 41.03 17.04 -31.36
C GLU A 92 41.65 18.38 -30.88
N GLU A 93 42.13 19.20 -31.80
CA GLU A 93 42.76 20.48 -31.52
C GLU A 93 41.81 21.48 -30.78
N PRO A 94 40.51 21.60 -31.13
CA PRO A 94 39.57 22.43 -30.39
C PRO A 94 39.46 22.11 -28.90
N LEU A 95 39.58 20.84 -28.53
CA LEU A 95 39.50 20.43 -27.14
C LEU A 95 40.75 20.88 -26.35
N GLU A 96 41.93 20.85 -26.95
CA GLU A 96 43.16 21.36 -26.32
C GLU A 96 43.11 22.86 -26.13
N ILE A 97 42.59 23.60 -27.14
CA ILE A 97 42.37 25.03 -27.06
C ILE A 97 41.39 25.37 -25.91
N LEU A 98 40.24 24.67 -25.87
CA LEU A 98 39.22 24.87 -24.83
C LEU A 98 39.77 24.58 -23.42
N ARG A 99 40.61 23.55 -23.26
CA ARG A 99 41.23 23.25 -21.94
C ARG A 99 42.17 24.36 -21.47
N ARG A 100 42.80 25.08 -22.39
CA ARG A 100 43.69 26.21 -22.07
C ARG A 100 42.94 27.48 -21.79
N LEU A 101 41.91 27.80 -22.57
CA LEU A 101 41.16 29.05 -22.48
C LEU A 101 40.01 28.97 -21.48
N ALA A 102 39.48 27.77 -21.23
CA ALA A 102 38.36 27.53 -20.30
C ALA A 102 38.70 26.36 -19.35
N PRO A 103 39.58 26.56 -18.36
CA PRO A 103 39.98 25.48 -17.44
C PRO A 103 38.80 24.86 -16.70
N ASP A 104 37.72 25.60 -16.53
CA ASP A 104 36.51 25.17 -15.86
C ASP A 104 35.50 24.42 -16.74
N ILE A 105 35.79 24.31 -18.06
CA ILE A 105 34.91 23.65 -19.02
C ILE A 105 34.68 22.16 -18.73
N ALA A 106 35.68 21.50 -18.12
CA ALA A 106 35.61 20.11 -17.69
C ALA A 106 34.83 19.91 -16.37
N LYS A 107 34.47 20.97 -15.69
CA LYS A 107 33.48 20.88 -14.60
C LYS A 107 32.14 20.56 -15.28
N THR A 108 31.98 19.29 -15.69
CA THR A 108 30.65 18.73 -15.99
C THR A 108 29.73 19.28 -14.92
N GLY A 109 28.55 19.75 -15.30
CA GLY A 109 27.61 20.30 -14.34
C GLY A 109 27.43 19.38 -13.17
N ALA A 110 28.44 19.38 -12.30
CA ALA A 110 28.48 18.63 -11.06
C ALA A 110 27.24 19.10 -10.34
N ARG A 111 26.24 18.25 -10.32
CA ARG A 111 25.03 18.47 -9.52
C ARG A 111 25.51 18.99 -8.21
N ASP A 112 25.19 20.25 -7.92
CA ASP A 112 25.65 20.93 -6.71
C ASP A 112 25.42 20.01 -5.52
N PRO A 113 26.46 19.53 -4.81
CA PRO A 113 26.29 18.61 -3.70
C PRO A 113 25.35 19.18 -2.64
N ALA A 114 25.17 20.51 -2.59
CA ALA A 114 24.17 21.16 -1.76
C ALA A 114 22.74 20.90 -2.24
N GLN A 115 22.49 20.69 -3.54
CA GLN A 115 21.17 20.32 -4.04
C GLN A 115 20.81 18.89 -3.61
N TRP A 116 21.76 17.96 -3.67
CA TRP A 116 21.55 16.58 -3.20
C TRP A 116 21.34 16.52 -1.68
N ARG A 117 22.09 17.31 -0.94
CA ARG A 117 21.89 17.41 0.53
C ARG A 117 20.52 18.00 0.86
N ARG A 118 20.08 19.04 0.14
CA ARG A 118 18.74 19.62 0.31
C ARG A 118 17.64 18.63 -0.09
N ALA A 119 17.77 17.92 -1.23
CA ALA A 119 16.84 16.88 -1.65
C ALA A 119 16.77 15.75 -0.62
N ALA A 120 17.91 15.25 -0.14
CA ALA A 120 17.97 14.23 0.91
C ALA A 120 17.32 14.70 2.21
N MET A 121 17.57 15.96 2.62
CA MET A 121 16.94 16.54 3.80
C MET A 121 15.41 16.62 3.68
N TRP A 122 14.90 17.04 2.53
CA TRP A 122 13.45 17.07 2.28
C TRP A 122 12.84 15.67 2.23
N THR A 123 13.53 14.69 1.64
CA THR A 123 13.08 13.29 1.63
C THR A 123 12.99 12.74 3.06
N VAL A 124 14.01 13.00 3.89
CA VAL A 124 13.99 12.59 5.31
C VAL A 124 12.88 13.33 6.07
N ALA A 125 12.72 14.64 5.87
CA ALA A 125 11.67 15.42 6.53
C ALA A 125 10.27 14.93 6.17
N LEU A 126 10.01 14.62 4.88
CA LEU A 126 8.77 14.01 4.42
C LEU A 126 8.57 12.62 5.02
N GLY A 127 9.61 11.80 5.03
CA GLY A 127 9.56 10.47 5.65
C GLY A 127 9.21 10.53 7.15
N LEU A 128 9.80 11.46 7.88
CA LEU A 128 9.47 11.69 9.30
C LEU A 128 8.06 12.23 9.49
N LEU A 129 7.60 13.13 8.61
CA LEU A 129 6.24 13.66 8.65
C LEU A 129 5.21 12.54 8.41
N PHE A 130 5.34 11.77 7.32
CA PHE A 130 4.42 10.68 7.00
C PHE A 130 4.49 9.55 8.03
N GLY A 131 5.70 9.19 8.47
CA GLY A 131 5.90 8.21 9.55
C GLY A 131 5.27 8.66 10.87
N GLY A 132 5.39 9.95 11.22
CA GLY A 132 4.78 10.55 12.39
C GLY A 132 3.25 10.56 12.34
N ILE A 133 2.67 10.89 11.17
CA ILE A 133 1.22 10.82 10.95
C ILE A 133 0.73 9.37 11.05
N TRP A 134 1.41 8.44 10.39
CA TRP A 134 1.09 7.02 10.45
C TRP A 134 1.12 6.48 11.88
N TRP A 135 2.19 6.75 12.61
CA TRP A 135 2.35 6.32 14.00
C TRP A 135 1.31 6.98 14.92
N GLY A 136 1.08 8.29 14.77
CA GLY A 136 0.12 9.04 15.55
C GLY A 136 -1.31 8.54 15.34
N LEU A 137 -1.72 8.32 14.08
CA LEU A 137 -3.04 7.80 13.74
C LEU A 137 -3.23 6.37 14.24
N SER A 138 -2.22 5.51 14.03
CA SER A 138 -2.25 4.12 14.49
C SER A 138 -2.38 4.02 16.02
N SER A 139 -1.70 4.92 16.74
CA SER A 139 -1.75 4.99 18.21
C SER A 139 -3.05 5.60 18.73
N ALA A 140 -3.64 6.56 18.01
CA ALA A 140 -4.88 7.23 18.39
C ALA A 140 -6.14 6.43 18.00
N ALA A 141 -6.06 5.52 17.04
CA ALA A 141 -7.22 4.80 16.51
C ALA A 141 -8.04 4.06 17.59
N PRO A 142 -7.46 3.35 18.58
CA PRO A 142 -8.24 2.71 19.64
C PRO A 142 -8.98 3.74 20.52
N LEU A 143 -8.34 4.88 20.79
CA LEU A 143 -8.96 5.95 21.56
C LEU A 143 -10.15 6.59 20.80
N ILE A 144 -9.97 6.81 19.50
CA ILE A 144 -11.04 7.34 18.64
C ILE A 144 -12.19 6.33 18.57
N ALA A 145 -11.89 5.03 18.41
CA ALA A 145 -12.90 3.97 18.46
C ALA A 145 -13.68 4.01 19.77
N ALA A 146 -13.00 4.04 20.91
CA ALA A 146 -13.64 4.08 22.24
C ALA A 146 -14.49 5.34 22.49
N MET A 147 -14.24 6.43 21.76
CA MET A 147 -15.04 7.65 21.84
C MET A 147 -16.19 7.68 20.83
N THR A 148 -16.27 6.72 19.93
CA THR A 148 -17.32 6.67 18.89
C THR A 148 -18.63 6.18 19.53
N PRO A 149 -19.75 6.91 19.35
CA PRO A 149 -21.04 6.45 19.83
C PRO A 149 -21.47 5.14 19.14
N ILE A 150 -22.14 4.26 19.89
CA ILE A 150 -22.61 2.95 19.38
C ILE A 150 -23.49 3.10 18.14
N GLU A 151 -24.32 4.13 18.08
CA GLU A 151 -25.20 4.40 16.95
C GLU A 151 -24.43 4.68 15.65
N VAL A 152 -23.26 5.32 15.76
CA VAL A 152 -22.36 5.57 14.62
C VAL A 152 -21.71 4.27 14.19
N GLU A 153 -21.24 3.45 15.13
CA GLU A 153 -20.68 2.12 14.83
C GLU A 153 -21.71 1.24 14.15
N GLU A 154 -22.96 1.20 14.65
CA GLU A 154 -24.05 0.44 14.04
C GLU A 154 -24.34 0.87 12.59
N SER A 155 -24.32 2.19 12.34
CA SER A 155 -24.51 2.71 10.98
C SER A 155 -23.40 2.25 10.04
N ILE A 156 -22.14 2.30 10.51
CA ILE A 156 -20.97 1.85 9.76
C ILE A 156 -21.05 0.34 9.53
N GLY A 157 -21.32 -0.44 10.57
CA GLY A 157 -21.39 -1.89 10.47
C GLY A 157 -22.49 -2.37 9.53
N LYS A 158 -23.65 -1.73 9.57
CA LYS A 158 -24.74 -2.00 8.62
C LYS A 158 -24.29 -1.77 7.17
N SER A 159 -23.66 -0.61 6.91
CA SER A 159 -23.13 -0.30 5.57
C SER A 159 -22.05 -1.29 5.13
N THR A 160 -21.18 -1.72 6.06
CA THR A 160 -20.15 -2.72 5.80
C THR A 160 -20.75 -4.05 5.34
N VAL A 161 -21.76 -4.55 6.07
CA VAL A 161 -22.46 -5.80 5.73
C VAL A 161 -23.17 -5.68 4.38
N GLU A 162 -23.81 -4.55 4.10
CA GLU A 162 -24.45 -4.30 2.80
C GLU A 162 -23.44 -4.31 1.65
N GLN A 163 -22.29 -3.67 1.81
CA GLN A 163 -21.24 -3.64 0.80
C GLN A 163 -20.63 -5.03 0.56
N VAL A 164 -20.32 -5.76 1.63
CA VAL A 164 -19.85 -7.16 1.50
C VAL A 164 -20.86 -7.99 0.74
N THR A 165 -22.13 -7.84 1.04
CA THR A 165 -23.18 -8.59 0.35
C THR A 165 -23.28 -8.22 -1.13
N MET A 166 -23.06 -6.95 -1.50
CA MET A 166 -23.03 -6.51 -2.90
C MET A 166 -21.83 -7.09 -3.66
N LEU A 167 -20.68 -7.25 -3.02
CA LEU A 167 -19.50 -7.87 -3.65
C LEU A 167 -19.76 -9.32 -4.11
N PHE A 168 -20.57 -10.07 -3.36
CA PHE A 168 -20.87 -11.48 -3.68
C PHE A 168 -22.18 -11.68 -4.44
N GLY A 169 -23.20 -10.88 -4.17
CA GLY A 169 -24.54 -11.02 -4.74
C GLY A 169 -24.84 -10.06 -5.87
N GLY A 170 -23.93 -9.15 -6.20
CA GLY A 170 -24.16 -8.09 -7.15
C GLY A 170 -25.37 -7.23 -6.75
N PHE A 171 -26.20 -6.84 -7.73
CA PHE A 171 -27.37 -5.98 -7.48
C PHE A 171 -28.57 -6.71 -6.89
N SER A 172 -28.51 -8.03 -6.68
CA SER A 172 -29.61 -8.81 -6.10
C SER A 172 -29.87 -8.56 -4.61
N GLY A 173 -28.91 -7.94 -3.95
CA GLY A 173 -29.05 -7.41 -2.60
C GLY A 173 -28.87 -8.47 -1.49
N ILE A 174 -28.85 -7.95 -0.25
CA ILE A 174 -28.60 -8.71 0.99
C ILE A 174 -29.60 -9.83 1.21
N ASP A 175 -30.81 -9.68 0.68
CA ASP A 175 -31.91 -10.61 0.93
C ASP A 175 -31.74 -11.97 0.26
N GLU A 176 -31.08 -12.03 -0.89
CA GLU A 176 -30.85 -13.28 -1.63
C GLU A 176 -29.72 -14.13 -1.03
N LEU A 177 -28.69 -13.49 -0.50
CA LEU A 177 -27.56 -14.19 0.12
C LEU A 177 -27.80 -14.57 1.57
N THR A 178 -28.72 -13.90 2.27
CA THR A 178 -28.97 -14.19 3.68
C THR A 178 -29.73 -15.50 3.85
N CYS A 179 -29.15 -16.44 4.58
CA CYS A 179 -29.79 -17.71 4.91
C CYS A 179 -30.89 -17.50 5.97
N ARG A 180 -32.12 -18.01 5.70
CA ARG A 180 -33.30 -17.68 6.50
C ARG A 180 -34.20 -18.88 6.82
N ARG A 181 -33.69 -20.11 6.76
CA ARG A 181 -34.49 -21.27 7.20
C ARG A 181 -34.77 -21.17 8.67
N ARG A 182 -36.06 -21.17 9.04
CA ARG A 182 -36.52 -20.90 10.42
C ARG A 182 -35.86 -21.77 11.49
N ASP A 183 -35.63 -23.07 11.19
CA ASP A 183 -35.04 -23.98 12.18
C ASP A 183 -33.55 -23.68 12.34
N GLY A 184 -32.84 -23.36 11.26
CA GLY A 184 -31.45 -22.96 11.32
C GLY A 184 -31.24 -21.62 12.01
N VAL A 185 -32.12 -20.63 11.74
CA VAL A 185 -32.09 -19.34 12.44
C VAL A 185 -32.33 -19.55 13.94
N ARG A 186 -33.31 -20.35 14.32
CA ARG A 186 -33.57 -20.65 15.75
C ARG A 186 -32.38 -21.36 16.44
N ALA A 187 -31.68 -22.22 15.72
CA ALA A 187 -30.47 -22.85 16.26
C ALA A 187 -29.34 -21.85 16.44
N LEU A 188 -29.15 -20.92 15.47
CA LEU A 188 -28.18 -19.83 15.59
C LEU A 188 -28.53 -18.88 16.73
N ASP A 189 -29.81 -18.52 16.85
CA ASP A 189 -30.30 -17.67 17.95
C ASP A 189 -30.04 -18.33 19.31
N ALA A 190 -30.33 -19.63 19.47
CA ALA A 190 -30.06 -20.37 20.70
C ALA A 190 -28.57 -20.40 21.07
N MET A 191 -27.67 -20.59 20.08
CA MET A 191 -26.23 -20.51 20.28
C MET A 191 -25.80 -19.12 20.71
N THR A 192 -26.36 -18.10 20.07
CA THR A 192 -26.07 -16.68 20.38
C THR A 192 -26.55 -16.34 21.80
N GLU A 193 -27.78 -16.71 22.14
CA GLU A 193 -28.35 -16.48 23.49
C GLU A 193 -27.50 -17.13 24.57
N GLN A 194 -26.97 -18.34 24.33
CA GLN A 194 -26.14 -19.03 25.30
C GLN A 194 -24.80 -18.29 25.56
N LEU A 195 -24.18 -17.71 24.52
CA LEU A 195 -22.96 -16.91 24.64
C LEU A 195 -23.27 -15.53 25.26
N THR A 196 -24.32 -14.86 24.83
CA THR A 196 -24.66 -13.51 25.29
C THR A 196 -25.23 -13.50 26.71
N ALA A 197 -25.80 -14.62 27.20
CA ALA A 197 -26.29 -14.74 28.58
C ALA A 197 -25.18 -14.55 29.64
N VAL A 198 -23.92 -14.69 29.26
CA VAL A 198 -22.74 -14.58 30.13
C VAL A 198 -21.81 -13.44 29.70
N ASP A 199 -22.23 -12.65 28.71
CA ASP A 199 -21.47 -11.53 28.16
C ASP A 199 -21.91 -10.22 28.82
N ASP A 200 -20.93 -9.42 29.28
CA ASP A 200 -21.15 -8.10 29.87
C ASP A 200 -20.97 -6.96 28.83
N SER A 201 -20.83 -7.30 27.55
CA SER A 201 -20.63 -6.34 26.49
C SER A 201 -21.84 -5.39 26.32
N PRO A 202 -21.63 -4.11 26.04
CA PRO A 202 -22.71 -3.19 25.77
C PRO A 202 -23.39 -3.37 24.41
N TYR A 203 -22.86 -4.29 23.56
CA TYR A 203 -23.33 -4.46 22.19
C TYR A 203 -24.50 -5.45 22.08
N GLU A 204 -25.49 -5.09 21.27
CA GLU A 204 -26.48 -6.03 20.75
C GLU A 204 -25.89 -6.73 19.52
N PHE A 205 -25.64 -8.05 19.62
CA PHE A 205 -25.04 -8.80 18.51
C PHE A 205 -26.08 -9.12 17.44
N LYS A 206 -25.78 -8.75 16.18
CA LYS A 206 -26.62 -8.91 14.99
C LYS A 206 -25.96 -9.89 14.05
N ILE A 207 -26.24 -11.18 14.25
CA ILE A 207 -25.54 -12.26 13.54
C ILE A 207 -26.31 -12.65 12.29
N ARG A 208 -25.59 -12.84 11.18
CA ARG A 208 -26.15 -13.27 9.90
C ARG A 208 -25.30 -14.38 9.29
N VAL A 209 -25.97 -15.34 8.65
CA VAL A 209 -25.29 -16.32 7.83
C VAL A 209 -25.53 -15.99 6.36
N LEU A 210 -24.44 -15.87 5.60
CA LEU A 210 -24.51 -15.65 4.15
C LEU A 210 -24.19 -16.96 3.39
N ASP A 211 -24.92 -17.20 2.30
CA ASP A 211 -24.77 -18.37 1.44
C ASP A 211 -23.55 -18.24 0.53
N ILE A 212 -22.38 -18.21 1.13
CA ILE A 212 -21.08 -18.09 0.48
C ILE A 212 -20.26 -19.33 0.86
N ASP A 213 -19.69 -20.02 -0.14
CA ASP A 213 -18.96 -21.31 0.02
C ASP A 213 -17.48 -21.13 0.39
N ILE A 214 -17.17 -20.10 1.13
CA ILE A 214 -15.83 -19.80 1.63
C ILE A 214 -15.86 -19.96 3.15
N PRO A 215 -14.90 -20.68 3.77
CA PRO A 215 -14.85 -20.81 5.22
C PRO A 215 -14.35 -19.51 5.85
N ASN A 216 -15.27 -18.59 6.11
CA ASN A 216 -14.96 -17.28 6.69
C ASN A 216 -16.05 -16.80 7.64
N ALA A 217 -15.65 -15.92 8.56
CA ALA A 217 -16.51 -15.09 9.38
C ALA A 217 -15.82 -13.73 9.57
N PHE A 218 -16.56 -12.70 9.89
CA PHE A 218 -15.99 -11.41 10.26
C PHE A 218 -16.92 -10.61 11.16
N ALA A 219 -16.33 -9.81 12.03
CA ALA A 219 -16.99 -8.79 12.83
C ALA A 219 -16.94 -7.43 12.13
N ALA A 220 -18.06 -6.73 12.09
CA ALA A 220 -18.16 -5.34 11.69
C ALA A 220 -18.54 -4.47 12.90
N PRO A 221 -18.28 -3.14 12.87
CA PRO A 221 -18.60 -2.25 13.98
C PRO A 221 -20.06 -2.34 14.44
N GLY A 222 -20.32 -2.02 15.71
CA GLY A 222 -21.69 -1.91 16.24
C GLY A 222 -22.44 -3.23 16.40
N GLY A 223 -21.73 -4.34 16.63
CA GLY A 223 -22.32 -5.63 16.97
C GLY A 223 -22.67 -6.52 15.77
N TYR A 224 -22.34 -6.14 14.55
CA TYR A 224 -22.61 -6.98 13.38
C TYR A 224 -21.57 -8.08 13.24
N ILE A 225 -22.04 -9.32 13.10
CA ILE A 225 -21.20 -10.51 12.82
C ILE A 225 -21.79 -11.25 11.64
N VAL A 226 -20.93 -11.60 10.70
CA VAL A 226 -21.32 -12.35 9.50
C VAL A 226 -20.54 -13.67 9.49
N ILE A 227 -21.26 -14.77 9.33
CA ILE A 227 -20.70 -16.10 9.16
C ILE A 227 -21.01 -16.55 7.72
N PHE A 228 -20.03 -17.02 7.00
CA PHE A 228 -20.25 -17.61 5.70
C PHE A 228 -20.60 -19.09 5.84
N ARG A 229 -21.52 -19.58 5.00
CA ARG A 229 -21.96 -20.97 5.01
C ARG A 229 -20.79 -21.95 4.97
N GLY A 230 -19.74 -21.65 4.16
CA GLY A 230 -18.59 -22.53 4.04
C GLY A 230 -17.89 -22.84 5.38
N LEU A 231 -17.94 -21.93 6.36
CA LEU A 231 -17.41 -22.17 7.70
C LEU A 231 -18.26 -23.22 8.45
N ILE A 232 -19.59 -23.09 8.40
CA ILE A 232 -20.52 -24.03 9.04
C ILE A 232 -20.44 -25.42 8.37
N ASP A 233 -20.30 -25.47 7.05
CA ASP A 233 -20.15 -26.72 6.29
C ASP A 233 -18.86 -27.48 6.65
N LEU A 234 -17.80 -26.75 7.04
CA LEU A 234 -16.51 -27.30 7.38
C LEU A 234 -16.43 -27.73 8.86
N ALA A 235 -17.25 -27.13 9.73
CA ALA A 235 -17.28 -27.44 11.15
C ALA A 235 -17.80 -28.87 11.40
N GLU A 236 -17.17 -29.58 12.34
CA GLU A 236 -17.53 -30.93 12.76
C GLU A 236 -18.46 -30.96 13.98
N SER A 237 -18.48 -29.87 14.73
CA SER A 237 -19.34 -29.72 15.91
C SER A 237 -19.93 -28.30 16.02
N PRO A 238 -21.07 -28.13 16.71
CA PRO A 238 -21.61 -26.81 16.96
C PRO A 238 -20.67 -25.94 17.81
N ASP A 239 -19.88 -26.54 18.68
CA ASP A 239 -18.96 -25.80 19.56
C ASP A 239 -17.81 -25.17 18.79
N GLU A 240 -17.43 -25.73 17.65
CA GLU A 240 -16.46 -25.12 16.74
C GLU A 240 -17.02 -23.80 16.15
N VAL A 241 -18.30 -23.81 15.73
CA VAL A 241 -18.95 -22.60 15.23
C VAL A 241 -19.17 -21.59 16.36
N ALA A 242 -19.55 -22.07 17.54
CA ALA A 242 -19.70 -21.22 18.73
C ALA A 242 -18.37 -20.55 19.12
N GLY A 243 -17.25 -21.26 18.99
CA GLY A 243 -15.92 -20.72 19.26
C GLY A 243 -15.54 -19.59 18.31
N VAL A 244 -15.78 -19.76 16.97
CA VAL A 244 -15.56 -18.69 16.01
C VAL A 244 -16.50 -17.51 16.28
N LEU A 245 -17.78 -17.76 16.56
CA LEU A 245 -18.74 -16.72 16.91
C LEU A 245 -18.29 -15.93 18.15
N ALA A 246 -17.86 -16.62 19.20
CA ALA A 246 -17.35 -15.98 20.40
C ALA A 246 -16.06 -15.18 20.18
N HIS A 247 -15.21 -15.63 19.25
CA HIS A 247 -14.03 -14.88 18.82
C HIS A 247 -14.41 -13.60 18.10
N GLU A 248 -15.37 -13.65 17.16
CA GLU A 248 -15.90 -12.46 16.50
C GLU A 248 -16.58 -11.49 17.49
N MET A 249 -17.29 -12.03 18.52
CA MET A 249 -17.79 -11.21 19.62
C MET A 249 -16.66 -10.49 20.36
N GLY A 250 -15.51 -11.14 20.55
CA GLY A 250 -14.30 -10.52 21.10
C GLY A 250 -13.81 -9.32 20.27
N HIS A 251 -13.78 -9.45 18.93
CA HIS A 251 -13.43 -8.35 18.06
C HIS A 251 -14.40 -7.18 18.14
N VAL A 252 -15.70 -7.45 18.29
CA VAL A 252 -16.71 -6.40 18.52
C VAL A 252 -16.47 -5.72 19.87
N THR A 253 -16.38 -6.49 20.94
CA THR A 253 -16.26 -5.99 22.32
C THR A 253 -15.03 -5.10 22.51
N HIS A 254 -13.93 -5.47 21.89
CA HIS A 254 -12.69 -4.66 21.88
C HIS A 254 -12.59 -3.63 20.75
N GLN A 255 -13.67 -3.44 19.98
CA GLN A 255 -13.74 -2.47 18.87
C GLN A 255 -12.61 -2.65 17.85
N HIS A 256 -12.10 -3.88 17.64
CA HIS A 256 -11.00 -4.15 16.74
C HIS A 256 -11.32 -3.76 15.30
N SER A 257 -12.54 -4.10 14.82
CA SER A 257 -13.03 -3.73 13.49
C SER A 257 -13.10 -2.22 13.30
N MET A 258 -13.57 -1.48 14.32
CA MET A 258 -13.63 -0.01 14.28
C MET A 258 -12.22 0.59 14.29
N THR A 259 -11.34 0.09 15.14
CA THR A 259 -9.93 0.51 15.21
C THR A 259 -9.21 0.28 13.87
N HIS A 260 -9.42 -0.89 13.25
CA HIS A 260 -8.86 -1.21 11.94
C HIS A 260 -9.39 -0.25 10.86
N LEU A 261 -10.68 0.00 10.85
CA LEU A 261 -11.32 0.92 9.92
C LEU A 261 -10.76 2.35 10.05
N ILE A 262 -10.61 2.86 11.27
CA ILE A 262 -10.04 4.18 11.53
C ILE A 262 -8.59 4.25 11.01
N ARG A 263 -7.78 3.21 11.22
CA ARG A 263 -6.40 3.16 10.71
C ARG A 263 -6.37 3.20 9.18
N THR A 264 -7.21 2.40 8.53
CA THR A 264 -7.26 2.26 7.07
C THR A 264 -7.84 3.50 6.40
N ILE A 265 -9.05 3.91 6.78
CA ILE A 265 -9.71 5.09 6.21
C ILE A 265 -8.98 6.38 6.61
N GLY A 266 -8.53 6.49 7.85
CA GLY A 266 -7.82 7.68 8.31
C GLY A 266 -6.56 7.94 7.50
N PHE A 267 -5.80 6.90 7.16
CA PHE A 267 -4.64 7.04 6.28
C PHE A 267 -5.05 7.44 4.86
N GLN A 268 -6.04 6.77 4.27
CA GLN A 268 -6.54 7.08 2.93
C GLN A 268 -7.13 8.49 2.85
N THR A 269 -7.95 8.87 3.83
CA THR A 269 -8.63 10.18 3.83
C THR A 269 -7.68 11.35 4.07
N LEU A 270 -6.62 11.16 4.85
CA LEU A 270 -5.66 12.23 5.16
C LEU A 270 -4.51 12.30 4.14
N ILE A 271 -4.02 11.16 3.67
CA ILE A 271 -2.78 11.10 2.88
C ILE A 271 -3.07 11.09 1.37
N VAL A 272 -4.05 10.31 0.92
CA VAL A 272 -4.35 10.19 -0.51
C VAL A 272 -4.76 11.51 -1.15
N PRO A 273 -5.62 12.37 -0.56
CA PRO A 273 -5.93 13.68 -1.12
C PRO A 273 -4.73 14.63 -1.20
N LEU A 274 -3.78 14.52 -0.27
CA LEU A 274 -2.55 15.31 -0.31
C LEU A 274 -1.65 14.96 -1.49
N ILE A 275 -1.64 13.68 -1.88
CA ILE A 275 -0.83 13.18 -3.00
C ILE A 275 -1.56 13.35 -4.34
N SER A 276 -2.89 13.10 -4.38
CA SER A 276 -3.70 13.06 -5.60
C SER A 276 -4.41 14.37 -5.95
N GLY A 277 -4.22 15.44 -5.17
CA GLY A 277 -4.88 16.72 -5.43
C GLY A 277 -6.39 16.75 -5.16
N GLY A 278 -6.90 15.85 -4.31
CA GLY A 278 -8.28 15.93 -3.77
C GLY A 278 -9.36 15.20 -4.57
N ALA A 279 -9.02 14.47 -5.62
CA ALA A 279 -10.01 13.88 -6.54
C ALA A 279 -10.71 12.59 -6.03
N MET A 280 -10.29 12.00 -4.91
CA MET A 280 -10.68 10.64 -4.52
C MET A 280 -11.54 10.50 -3.24
N ALA A 281 -12.10 11.57 -2.70
CA ALA A 281 -12.87 11.49 -1.46
C ALA A 281 -14.19 10.68 -1.57
N ALA A 282 -14.72 10.50 -2.78
CA ALA A 282 -15.97 9.76 -3.01
C ALA A 282 -15.77 8.23 -3.06
N ASP A 283 -14.58 7.77 -3.46
CA ASP A 283 -14.29 6.34 -3.63
C ASP A 283 -13.96 5.63 -2.30
N VAL A 284 -13.50 6.40 -1.29
CA VAL A 284 -13.10 5.85 0.02
C VAL A 284 -14.24 5.12 0.73
N LEU A 285 -15.48 5.61 0.60
CA LEU A 285 -16.64 4.96 1.22
C LEU A 285 -17.02 3.63 0.55
N SER A 286 -16.67 3.43 -0.72
CA SER A 286 -16.95 2.17 -1.43
C SER A 286 -16.01 1.03 -1.04
N GLU A 287 -14.89 1.34 -0.39
CA GLU A 287 -13.85 0.38 -0.03
C GLU A 287 -14.02 -0.23 1.38
N VAL A 288 -14.99 0.27 2.17
CA VAL A 288 -15.19 -0.19 3.56
C VAL A 288 -15.51 -1.68 3.63
N GLY A 289 -16.34 -2.18 2.72
CA GLY A 289 -16.69 -3.60 2.66
C GLY A 289 -15.50 -4.49 2.29
N GLN A 290 -14.66 -4.05 1.36
CA GLN A 290 -13.43 -4.76 1.00
C GLN A 290 -12.42 -4.73 2.13
N ALA A 291 -12.26 -3.58 2.79
CA ALA A 291 -11.37 -3.44 3.94
C ALA A 291 -11.77 -4.36 5.11
N ALA A 292 -13.07 -4.58 5.32
CA ALA A 292 -13.56 -5.50 6.35
C ALA A 292 -13.22 -6.97 6.03
N LEU A 293 -13.32 -7.38 4.77
CA LEU A 293 -12.97 -8.75 4.33
C LEU A 293 -11.46 -8.99 4.29
N GLN A 294 -10.67 -7.95 4.07
CA GLN A 294 -9.21 -8.01 4.02
C GLN A 294 -8.56 -7.57 5.34
N ALA A 295 -9.36 -7.32 6.38
CA ALA A 295 -8.84 -6.92 7.67
C ALA A 295 -7.86 -7.98 8.17
N SER A 296 -6.63 -7.58 8.42
CA SER A 296 -5.65 -8.37 9.14
C SER A 296 -5.45 -7.74 10.52
N TYR A 297 -5.84 -8.48 11.54
CA TYR A 297 -5.71 -8.01 12.91
C TYR A 297 -4.28 -8.21 13.42
N THR A 298 -3.87 -7.36 14.35
CA THR A 298 -2.57 -7.54 15.01
C THR A 298 -2.60 -8.75 15.92
N ARG A 299 -1.44 -9.32 16.23
CA ARG A 299 -1.33 -10.46 17.15
C ARG A 299 -1.99 -10.18 18.50
N ASP A 300 -1.81 -8.98 19.04
CA ASP A 300 -2.41 -8.57 20.31
C ASP A 300 -3.94 -8.56 20.24
N MET A 301 -4.51 -8.04 19.13
CA MET A 301 -5.96 -8.06 18.91
C MET A 301 -6.51 -9.47 18.79
N GLU A 302 -5.78 -10.38 18.16
CA GLU A 302 -6.15 -11.79 18.07
C GLU A 302 -6.13 -12.48 19.43
N GLU A 303 -5.09 -12.22 20.24
CA GLU A 303 -5.02 -12.75 21.60
C GLU A 303 -6.14 -12.24 22.49
N ASP A 304 -6.52 -10.97 22.36
CA ASP A 304 -7.64 -10.39 23.10
C ASP A 304 -8.97 -11.05 22.71
N ALA A 305 -9.21 -11.23 21.39
CA ALA A 305 -10.40 -11.93 20.90
C ALA A 305 -10.45 -13.41 21.34
N ASP A 306 -9.33 -14.12 21.30
CA ASP A 306 -9.23 -15.49 21.79
C ASP A 306 -9.53 -15.60 23.29
N ARG A 307 -9.05 -14.67 24.11
CA ARG A 307 -9.34 -14.64 25.54
C ARG A 307 -10.82 -14.45 25.82
N VAL A 308 -11.47 -13.54 25.09
CA VAL A 308 -12.92 -13.36 25.17
C VAL A 308 -13.66 -14.60 24.73
N ALA A 309 -13.27 -15.21 23.61
CA ALA A 309 -13.89 -16.44 23.12
C ALA A 309 -13.84 -17.56 24.17
N VAL A 310 -12.67 -17.81 24.72
CA VAL A 310 -12.53 -18.85 25.75
C VAL A 310 -13.30 -18.51 27.03
N ALA A 311 -13.30 -17.26 27.46
CA ALA A 311 -14.05 -16.82 28.63
C ALA A 311 -15.56 -17.01 28.44
N LEU A 312 -16.12 -16.59 27.30
CA LEU A 312 -17.55 -16.76 26.98
C LEU A 312 -17.90 -18.26 26.89
N MET A 313 -17.15 -19.05 26.17
CA MET A 313 -17.41 -20.48 26.02
C MET A 313 -17.33 -21.22 27.38
N ASN A 314 -16.29 -20.95 28.18
CA ASN A 314 -16.16 -21.56 29.52
C ASN A 314 -17.35 -21.17 30.41
N SER A 315 -17.75 -19.89 30.41
CA SER A 315 -18.87 -19.40 31.22
C SER A 315 -20.21 -19.96 30.75
N ALA A 316 -20.35 -20.16 29.44
CA ALA A 316 -21.51 -20.83 28.84
C ALA A 316 -21.51 -22.35 28.99
N GLY A 317 -20.45 -22.93 29.56
CA GLY A 317 -20.31 -24.38 29.76
C GLY A 317 -19.99 -25.16 28.49
N LEU A 318 -19.48 -24.48 27.43
CA LEU A 318 -19.15 -25.06 26.14
C LEU A 318 -17.70 -25.60 26.08
N LYS A 319 -17.41 -26.37 25.03
CA LYS A 319 -16.07 -26.96 24.82
C LYS A 319 -15.14 -25.95 24.12
N ALA A 320 -14.57 -25.01 24.86
CA ALA A 320 -13.73 -23.96 24.32
C ALA A 320 -12.49 -24.47 23.54
N ALA A 321 -11.95 -25.64 23.88
CA ALA A 321 -10.78 -26.19 23.21
C ALA A 321 -11.03 -26.54 21.72
N THR A 322 -12.29 -26.84 21.33
CA THR A 322 -12.64 -27.22 19.95
C THR A 322 -12.53 -26.08 18.94
N PHE A 323 -12.55 -24.84 19.43
CA PHE A 323 -12.39 -23.66 18.57
C PHE A 323 -11.12 -23.73 17.72
N THR A 324 -10.01 -24.14 18.29
CA THR A 324 -8.74 -24.25 17.56
C THR A 324 -8.72 -25.38 16.53
N ASP A 325 -9.55 -26.41 16.70
CA ASP A 325 -9.58 -27.56 15.82
C ASP A 325 -10.15 -27.19 14.43
N LEU A 326 -11.18 -26.35 14.40
CA LEU A 326 -11.71 -25.79 13.15
C LEU A 326 -10.67 -24.93 12.43
N LEU A 327 -9.99 -24.02 13.13
CA LEU A 327 -8.95 -23.18 12.55
C LEU A 327 -7.81 -24.01 11.93
N PHE A 328 -7.32 -25.04 12.63
CA PHE A 328 -6.33 -25.96 12.06
C PHE A 328 -6.83 -26.71 10.82
N ARG A 329 -8.11 -27.11 10.81
CA ARG A 329 -8.70 -27.78 9.66
C ARG A 329 -8.78 -26.84 8.45
N ILE A 330 -9.09 -25.55 8.66
CA ILE A 330 -9.10 -24.54 7.60
C ILE A 330 -7.67 -24.32 7.08
N GLU A 331 -6.70 -24.15 7.98
CA GLU A 331 -5.30 -23.99 7.64
C GLU A 331 -4.75 -25.17 6.83
N GLN A 332 -5.06 -26.40 7.24
CA GLN A 332 -4.63 -27.60 6.54
C GLN A 332 -5.26 -27.73 5.14
N LYS A 333 -6.49 -27.26 4.96
CA LYS A 333 -7.22 -27.38 3.70
C LYS A 333 -6.95 -26.22 2.72
N TYR A 334 -6.71 -25.02 3.23
CA TYR A 334 -6.64 -23.80 2.45
C TYR A 334 -5.38 -22.96 2.72
N GLY A 335 -4.56 -23.34 3.69
CA GLY A 335 -3.28 -22.68 3.98
C GLY A 335 -2.29 -22.90 2.85
N SER A 336 -1.46 -21.90 2.56
CA SER A 336 -0.32 -22.07 1.67
C SER A 336 0.64 -23.12 2.28
N PRO A 337 1.31 -23.95 1.47
CA PRO A 337 2.32 -24.86 2.00
C PRO A 337 3.38 -24.07 2.76
N PRO A 338 3.92 -24.60 3.88
CA PRO A 338 4.97 -23.91 4.62
C PRO A 338 6.15 -23.65 3.70
N ASP A 339 6.67 -22.41 3.74
CA ASP A 339 7.85 -21.98 3.01
C ASP A 339 9.01 -22.95 3.26
N GLY A 340 9.40 -23.72 2.27
CA GLY A 340 10.48 -24.69 2.42
C GLY A 340 10.57 -25.68 1.26
N ASP A 341 10.81 -25.22 0.07
CA ASP A 341 11.78 -25.75 -0.89
C ASP A 341 11.87 -24.83 -2.12
N GLU A 342 12.87 -23.96 -2.16
CA GLU A 342 13.30 -23.33 -3.40
C GLU A 342 13.96 -24.40 -4.27
N THR A 343 13.17 -25.34 -4.78
CA THR A 343 13.59 -26.14 -5.91
C THR A 343 13.24 -25.37 -7.16
N GLU A 344 14.28 -24.99 -7.89
CA GLU A 344 14.33 -24.45 -9.24
C GLU A 344 13.10 -24.87 -10.08
N ALA A 345 12.07 -24.03 -10.12
CA ALA A 345 11.01 -24.13 -11.10
C ALA A 345 11.52 -23.41 -12.35
N GLY A 346 11.77 -24.21 -13.37
CA GLY A 346 12.19 -23.74 -14.68
C GLY A 346 11.21 -22.73 -15.25
N ASP A 347 11.79 -21.81 -16.05
CA ASP A 347 11.12 -20.86 -16.93
C ASP A 347 10.07 -21.56 -17.82
N GLU A 348 8.86 -21.72 -17.33
CA GLU A 348 7.69 -21.83 -18.17
C GLU A 348 6.78 -20.63 -17.84
N ALA A 349 6.90 -19.59 -18.66
CA ALA A 349 5.97 -18.48 -18.72
C ALA A 349 4.59 -19.02 -19.14
N GLY A 350 3.82 -19.48 -18.15
CA GLY A 350 2.39 -19.69 -18.29
C GLY A 350 1.72 -18.32 -18.35
N ASP A 351 1.01 -18.09 -19.43
CA ASP A 351 0.11 -16.96 -19.66
C ASP A 351 -0.89 -16.85 -18.49
N GLU A 352 -0.51 -16.16 -17.42
CA GLU A 352 -1.45 -15.74 -16.37
C GLU A 352 -2.34 -14.65 -16.98
N THR A 353 -3.46 -15.09 -17.53
CA THR A 353 -4.58 -14.18 -17.77
C THR A 353 -5.00 -13.62 -16.42
N ASP A 354 -4.56 -12.41 -16.10
CA ASP A 354 -5.11 -11.55 -15.04
C ASP A 354 -6.59 -11.27 -15.42
N ASP A 355 -7.49 -12.16 -14.99
CA ASP A 355 -8.93 -12.03 -15.23
C ASP A 355 -9.60 -11.07 -14.24
N GLY A 356 -8.82 -10.35 -13.43
CA GLY A 356 -9.35 -9.41 -12.43
C GLY A 356 -10.20 -10.08 -11.34
N SER A 357 -10.09 -11.39 -11.17
CA SER A 357 -10.84 -12.16 -10.18
C SER A 357 -10.37 -11.80 -8.78
N PHE A 358 -11.24 -11.14 -8.02
CA PHE A 358 -11.01 -10.80 -6.62
C PHE A 358 -10.96 -12.11 -5.82
N SER A 359 -9.77 -12.51 -5.41
CA SER A 359 -9.57 -13.66 -4.52
C SER A 359 -9.95 -13.27 -3.10
N ILE A 360 -11.03 -13.87 -2.58
CA ILE A 360 -11.49 -13.62 -1.22
C ILE A 360 -10.68 -14.49 -0.27
N PRO A 361 -9.99 -13.88 0.70
CA PRO A 361 -9.25 -14.64 1.67
C PRO A 361 -10.19 -15.49 2.54
N ASN A 362 -9.75 -16.69 2.90
CA ASN A 362 -10.41 -17.44 3.97
C ASN A 362 -10.12 -16.79 5.33
N ILE A 363 -10.80 -17.26 6.40
CA ILE A 363 -10.63 -16.72 7.77
C ILE A 363 -9.17 -16.68 8.23
N MET A 364 -8.31 -17.56 7.74
CA MET A 364 -6.89 -17.59 8.13
C MET A 364 -6.09 -16.40 7.61
N ALA A 365 -6.53 -15.75 6.54
CA ALA A 365 -5.87 -14.55 6.04
C ALA A 365 -6.17 -13.32 6.91
N SER A 366 -7.37 -13.25 7.50
CA SER A 366 -7.75 -12.20 8.44
C SER A 366 -7.33 -12.52 9.88
N HIS A 367 -7.33 -13.80 10.27
CA HIS A 367 -7.04 -14.31 11.61
C HIS A 367 -5.95 -15.40 11.57
N PRO A 368 -4.66 -15.03 11.37
CA PRO A 368 -3.60 -16.02 11.27
C PRO A 368 -3.53 -16.89 12.54
N SER A 369 -3.61 -18.21 12.38
CA SER A 369 -3.36 -19.11 13.49
C SER A 369 -1.87 -19.13 13.82
N THR A 370 -1.56 -19.16 15.09
CA THR A 370 -0.19 -19.40 15.54
C THR A 370 -0.18 -20.52 16.60
N PRO A 371 0.90 -21.32 16.66
CA PRO A 371 1.02 -22.35 17.71
C PRO A 371 0.88 -21.78 19.12
N ASP A 372 1.27 -20.52 19.32
CA ASP A 372 1.18 -19.84 20.61
C ASP A 372 -0.27 -19.53 20.98
N ARG A 373 -1.07 -19.02 20.02
CA ARG A 373 -2.52 -18.78 20.21
C ARG A 373 -3.25 -20.09 20.54
N ALA A 374 -3.02 -21.12 19.73
CA ALA A 374 -3.63 -22.44 19.98
C ALA A 374 -3.24 -23.06 21.32
N ARG A 375 -2.01 -22.82 21.78
CA ARG A 375 -1.58 -23.25 23.13
C ARG A 375 -2.32 -22.46 24.22
N MET A 376 -2.38 -21.12 24.09
CA MET A 376 -3.08 -20.25 25.03
C MET A 376 -4.56 -20.65 25.17
N VAL A 377 -5.25 -20.84 24.06
CA VAL A 377 -6.65 -21.26 24.05
C VAL A 377 -6.82 -22.58 24.82
N ARG A 378 -5.96 -23.59 24.58
CA ARG A 378 -6.01 -24.89 25.28
C ARG A 378 -5.68 -24.79 26.75
N GLU A 379 -4.77 -23.90 27.14
CA GLU A 379 -4.43 -23.66 28.55
C GLU A 379 -5.55 -22.95 29.31
N LEU A 380 -6.28 -22.07 28.67
CA LEU A 380 -7.37 -21.32 29.28
C LEU A 380 -8.72 -22.05 29.20
N ALA A 381 -8.88 -23.02 28.31
CA ALA A 381 -10.11 -23.81 28.17
C ALA A 381 -10.38 -24.64 29.41
N ALA A 382 -11.59 -24.54 29.97
CA ALA A 382 -12.01 -25.38 31.07
C ALA A 382 -12.10 -26.84 30.62
N PRO A 383 -11.71 -27.80 31.47
CA PRO A 383 -11.86 -29.22 31.16
C PRO A 383 -13.33 -29.62 31.14
N GLY A 384 -13.75 -30.34 30.10
CA GLY A 384 -15.13 -30.80 29.93
C GLY A 384 -15.96 -29.80 29.11
N GLY A 385 -17.19 -29.62 29.45
CA GLY A 385 -18.19 -28.82 28.74
C GLY A 385 -19.23 -29.70 28.05
N GLU A 386 -20.43 -29.17 27.93
CA GLU A 386 -21.51 -29.77 27.16
C GLU A 386 -21.54 -29.19 25.74
N THR A 387 -22.19 -29.90 24.84
CA THR A 387 -22.37 -29.38 23.46
C THR A 387 -23.49 -28.34 23.50
N GLY A 388 -23.23 -27.15 22.93
CA GLY A 388 -24.14 -26.02 23.00
C GLY A 388 -25.46 -26.23 22.25
N LEU A 389 -25.49 -27.05 21.20
CA LEU A 389 -26.69 -27.42 20.46
C LEU A 389 -26.85 -28.94 20.48
N ASP A 390 -28.10 -29.39 20.55
CA ASP A 390 -28.42 -30.80 20.32
C ASP A 390 -28.26 -31.16 18.84
N GLU A 391 -28.30 -32.47 18.54
CA GLU A 391 -28.09 -32.95 17.16
C GLU A 391 -29.14 -32.40 16.18
N ALA A 392 -30.39 -32.24 16.58
CA ALA A 392 -31.44 -31.71 15.71
C ALA A 392 -31.21 -30.22 15.40
N GLN A 393 -30.80 -29.46 16.42
CA GLN A 393 -30.43 -28.05 16.29
C GLN A 393 -29.17 -27.91 15.42
N TRP A 394 -28.16 -28.77 15.62
CA TRP A 394 -26.96 -28.78 14.80
C TRP A 394 -27.25 -29.02 13.31
N GLN A 395 -28.06 -30.03 13.00
CA GLN A 395 -28.48 -30.32 11.64
C GLN A 395 -29.33 -29.16 11.04
N ALA A 396 -30.13 -28.52 11.87
CA ALA A 396 -30.88 -27.32 11.47
C ALA A 396 -29.94 -26.16 11.09
N LEU A 397 -28.91 -25.90 11.90
CA LEU A 397 -27.90 -24.87 11.63
C LEU A 397 -27.13 -25.18 10.34
N ARG A 398 -26.65 -26.42 10.15
CA ARG A 398 -25.99 -26.85 8.93
C ARG A 398 -26.84 -26.70 7.67
N SER A 399 -28.13 -26.73 7.81
CA SER A 399 -29.06 -26.58 6.68
C SER A 399 -29.70 -25.18 6.59
N ILE A 400 -29.18 -24.18 7.29
CA ILE A 400 -29.73 -22.82 7.39
C ILE A 400 -29.92 -22.11 6.03
N CYS A 401 -29.08 -22.42 5.05
CA CYS A 401 -29.17 -21.88 3.69
C CYS A 401 -30.01 -22.75 2.72
N GLY A 402 -30.63 -23.83 3.19
CA GLY A 402 -31.41 -24.72 2.36
C GLY A 402 -30.57 -25.84 1.72
N SER A 403 -31.22 -26.74 0.96
CA SER A 403 -30.52 -27.81 0.25
C SER A 403 -29.94 -27.31 -1.08
N ARG A 404 -28.73 -27.75 -1.43
CA ARG A 404 -28.02 -27.43 -2.71
C ARG A 404 -28.82 -27.77 -3.96
N ASN A 405 -29.85 -28.61 -3.86
CA ASN A 405 -30.57 -29.19 -5.04
C ASN A 405 -31.56 -28.25 -5.73
N ASN A 406 -31.77 -27.03 -5.31
CA ASN A 406 -32.76 -26.12 -5.90
C ASN A 406 -32.19 -24.90 -6.62
N ARG A 407 -30.90 -24.90 -6.92
CA ARG A 407 -30.26 -23.80 -7.64
C ARG A 407 -29.44 -24.30 -8.82
N ASN A 408 -30.13 -24.65 -9.91
CA ASN A 408 -29.64 -24.76 -11.28
C ASN A 408 -30.48 -23.85 -12.17
#